data_eaaea56860c06d8a73d24d3fbb14fb95
#
_entry.id   eaaea56860c06d8a73d24d3fbb14fb95
#
_cell.length_a   1.000
_cell.length_b   1.000
_cell.length_c   1.000
_cell.angle_alpha   90.00
_cell.angle_beta   90.00
_cell.angle_gamma   90.00
#
_symmetry.space_group_name_H-M   'P 1'
#
loop_
_entity.id
_entity.type
_entity.pdbx_description
1 polymer ?
#
loop_
_entity_poly.entity_id
_entity_poly.type
_entity_poly.pdbx_seq_one_letter_code
_entity_poly.pdbx_strand_id
1 'polypeptide(L)'
;MKNLFSRLISLLLLLCVIVGSLASCELIEKLTGGSDQPEHVHVDYVEQLKLDRSSGTNQLEVKMKRHIDGDTTHFIDPIGISVDGVIKARYLAVNTPESTGRIEEWGKAASKFTQSKLESAHSIIIESNDASWNKDGNGRFLVFVWYQPTEGADYRNLNIELLQNGLAAGSSPMETIYGTTAVAATNQATIERLHCFSQQKDPDYPYGEAASVTLKELRLNWEEYVETKVAFEGVVTYYGNNTAYVEALDPETGLYFGVQLFDGYNTALIDILEKGNYIRVCGYVTDYYGTLQVSDLKYNRYRPNDPANTWLISENHEIAFTEKTVGEFTSNVTVNYGEENITKAYHTLALSTSISMKNLKVVDTYTTQSNGSITLTCKDESGKEIDIRLDGVKDTNGNLIDEREFYGKTIDVRGVIDYFNYENHQSYQVKVFTLDNINIH
;
A
#
# COMPACT_ATOMS: atom_id res chain seq x y z
N MET A 1 10.13 -9.65 63.70
CA MET A 1 9.08 -8.60 63.68
C MET A 1 9.34 -7.50 62.61
N LYS A 2 10.57 -7.01 62.43
CA LYS A 2 10.86 -5.94 61.41
C LYS A 2 10.52 -6.32 59.95
N ASN A 3 10.72 -7.57 59.54
CA ASN A 3 10.47 -8.00 58.15
C ASN A 3 9.00 -8.21 57.81
N LEU A 4 8.15 -8.46 58.81
CA LEU A 4 6.69 -8.61 58.58
C LEU A 4 6.01 -7.25 58.40
N PHE A 5 6.47 -6.25 59.17
CA PHE A 5 5.93 -4.87 59.07
C PHE A 5 6.30 -4.20 57.74
N SER A 6 7.52 -4.42 57.22
CA SER A 6 7.95 -3.92 55.90
C SER A 6 7.15 -4.53 54.75
N ARG A 7 6.83 -5.84 54.84
CA ARG A 7 6.01 -6.51 53.80
C ARG A 7 4.54 -6.06 53.86
N LEU A 8 3.98 -5.78 55.03
CA LEU A 8 2.64 -5.24 55.18
C LEU A 8 2.52 -3.83 54.64
N ILE A 9 3.52 -2.97 54.85
CA ILE A 9 3.57 -1.60 54.29
C ILE A 9 3.70 -1.63 52.76
N SER A 10 4.51 -2.52 52.21
CA SER A 10 4.63 -2.67 50.76
C SER A 10 3.34 -3.19 50.10
N LEU A 11 2.63 -4.11 50.79
CA LEU A 11 1.34 -4.60 50.28
C LEU A 11 0.25 -3.53 50.35
N LEU A 12 0.23 -2.70 51.43
CA LEU A 12 -0.71 -1.59 51.57
C LEU A 12 -0.48 -0.49 50.53
N LEU A 13 0.80 -0.18 50.22
CA LEU A 13 1.19 0.77 49.18
C LEU A 13 0.80 0.26 47.77
N LEU A 14 0.95 -1.04 47.51
CA LEU A 14 0.55 -1.64 46.23
C LEU A 14 -1.00 -1.62 46.09
N LEU A 15 -1.72 -1.88 47.17
CA LEU A 15 -3.20 -1.81 47.19
C LEU A 15 -3.70 -0.37 46.97
N CYS A 16 -3.02 0.63 47.53
CA CYS A 16 -3.37 2.04 47.33
C CYS A 16 -3.12 2.51 45.88
N VAL A 17 -2.08 1.98 45.18
CA VAL A 17 -1.81 2.29 43.79
C VAL A 17 -2.88 1.65 42.88
N ILE A 18 -3.32 0.42 43.16
CA ILE A 18 -4.35 -0.26 42.37
C ILE A 18 -5.73 0.39 42.58
N VAL A 19 -6.08 0.78 43.82
CA VAL A 19 -7.34 1.48 44.08
C VAL A 19 -7.30 2.92 43.56
N GLY A 20 -6.13 3.58 43.58
CA GLY A 20 -5.95 4.91 43.02
C GLY A 20 -6.08 4.92 41.48
N SER A 21 -5.63 3.85 40.78
CA SER A 21 -5.75 3.75 39.34
C SER A 21 -7.19 3.44 38.88
N LEU A 22 -7.96 2.68 39.66
CA LEU A 22 -9.38 2.42 39.37
C LEU A 22 -10.26 3.65 39.68
N ALA A 23 -9.96 4.37 40.77
CA ALA A 23 -10.68 5.60 41.10
C ALA A 23 -10.33 6.77 40.17
N SER A 24 -9.14 6.77 39.55
CA SER A 24 -8.76 7.81 38.58
C SER A 24 -9.49 7.67 37.26
N CYS A 25 -9.82 6.45 36.80
CA CYS A 25 -10.62 6.25 35.60
C CYS A 25 -12.07 6.74 35.79
N GLU A 26 -12.73 6.40 36.91
CA GLU A 26 -14.09 6.91 37.22
C GLU A 26 -14.10 8.42 37.49
N LEU A 27 -13.03 8.97 38.09
CA LEU A 27 -12.93 10.40 38.34
C LEU A 27 -12.59 11.20 37.10
N ILE A 28 -11.81 10.64 36.18
CA ILE A 28 -11.52 11.22 34.88
C ILE A 28 -12.80 11.19 34.02
N GLU A 29 -13.58 10.11 34.01
CA GLU A 29 -14.88 10.09 33.35
C GLU A 29 -15.88 11.11 33.92
N LYS A 30 -15.86 11.37 35.21
CA LYS A 30 -16.70 12.38 35.86
C LYS A 30 -16.18 13.82 35.71
N LEU A 31 -14.87 14.02 35.56
CA LEU A 31 -14.24 15.33 35.36
C LEU A 31 -14.15 15.77 33.92
N THR A 32 -14.12 14.82 32.98
CA THR A 32 -14.17 15.14 31.54
C THR A 32 -15.59 15.33 31.03
N GLY A 33 -16.60 15.39 31.94
CA GLY A 33 -18.02 15.56 31.65
C GLY A 33 -18.31 14.74 30.41
N GLY A 34 -19.08 13.64 30.54
CA GLY A 34 -19.34 12.76 29.40
C GLY A 34 -19.40 13.59 28.13
N SER A 35 -18.60 13.28 27.16
CA SER A 35 -18.67 13.95 25.88
C SER A 35 -20.10 13.80 25.42
N ASP A 36 -20.89 14.86 25.45
CA ASP A 36 -22.06 15.02 24.62
C ASP A 36 -21.57 15.05 23.17
N GLN A 37 -21.00 13.94 22.70
CA GLN A 37 -20.97 13.66 21.29
C GLN A 37 -22.44 13.56 20.88
N PRO A 38 -22.92 14.45 20.01
CA PRO A 38 -24.30 14.36 19.54
C PRO A 38 -24.55 12.92 19.13
N GLU A 39 -25.62 12.34 19.65
CA GLU A 39 -26.03 10.98 19.34
C GLU A 39 -26.01 10.84 17.81
N HIS A 40 -25.21 9.89 17.29
CA HIS A 40 -25.10 9.71 15.85
C HIS A 40 -26.46 9.24 15.31
N VAL A 41 -27.10 10.11 14.53
CA VAL A 41 -28.38 9.80 13.88
C VAL A 41 -28.10 9.23 12.51
N HIS A 42 -28.53 8.00 12.27
CA HIS A 42 -28.44 7.39 10.94
C HIS A 42 -29.28 8.19 9.92
N VAL A 43 -28.65 8.52 8.78
CA VAL A 43 -29.28 9.25 7.68
C VAL A 43 -29.27 8.34 6.44
N ASP A 44 -30.44 8.11 5.82
CA ASP A 44 -30.51 7.47 4.51
C ASP A 44 -30.22 8.48 3.40
N TYR A 45 -28.94 8.63 3.06
CA TYR A 45 -28.48 9.54 2.01
C TYR A 45 -29.00 9.14 0.64
N VAL A 46 -29.26 7.84 0.41
CA VAL A 46 -29.78 7.34 -0.86
C VAL A 46 -31.24 7.75 -1.04
N GLU A 47 -32.04 7.72 0.04
CA GLU A 47 -33.44 8.16 -0.02
C GLU A 47 -33.56 9.68 -0.15
N GLN A 48 -32.63 10.43 0.45
CA GLN A 48 -32.62 11.88 0.33
C GLN A 48 -32.17 12.37 -1.05
N LEU A 49 -31.31 11.61 -1.74
CA LEU A 49 -30.81 11.97 -3.05
C LEU A 49 -31.81 11.58 -4.13
N LYS A 50 -32.23 12.55 -4.92
CA LYS A 50 -33.21 12.33 -6.02
C LYS A 50 -32.54 12.55 -7.36
N LEU A 51 -32.90 11.70 -8.35
CA LEU A 51 -32.46 11.85 -9.73
C LEU A 51 -33.13 13.09 -10.34
N ASP A 52 -32.30 14.10 -10.67
CA ASP A 52 -32.79 15.29 -11.37
C ASP A 52 -32.71 15.08 -12.88
N ARG A 53 -33.88 14.87 -13.52
CA ARG A 53 -33.97 14.68 -14.97
C ARG A 53 -33.76 15.98 -15.78
N SER A 54 -33.66 17.11 -15.08
CA SER A 54 -33.40 18.43 -15.66
C SER A 54 -31.96 18.91 -15.44
N SER A 55 -31.12 18.07 -14.81
CA SER A 55 -29.70 18.38 -14.58
C SER A 55 -28.99 18.64 -15.92
N GLY A 56 -27.86 19.35 -15.84
CA GLY A 56 -26.98 19.59 -17.00
C GLY A 56 -26.12 18.39 -17.38
N THR A 57 -26.35 17.21 -16.79
CA THR A 57 -25.60 15.96 -17.05
C THR A 57 -26.24 15.15 -18.18
N ASN A 58 -25.47 14.25 -18.79
CA ASN A 58 -26.04 13.27 -19.70
C ASN A 58 -26.64 12.12 -18.89
N GLN A 59 -27.83 11.72 -19.23
CA GLN A 59 -28.56 10.60 -18.61
C GLN A 59 -29.09 9.66 -19.69
N LEU A 60 -28.84 8.36 -19.51
CA LEU A 60 -29.20 7.34 -20.48
C LEU A 60 -29.77 6.13 -19.76
N GLU A 61 -30.97 5.73 -20.19
CA GLU A 61 -31.58 4.47 -19.77
C GLU A 61 -30.88 3.31 -20.47
N VAL A 62 -30.47 2.31 -19.69
CA VAL A 62 -29.65 1.19 -20.16
C VAL A 62 -30.15 -0.14 -19.61
N LYS A 63 -29.70 -1.24 -20.24
CA LYS A 63 -29.87 -2.60 -19.70
C LYS A 63 -28.53 -3.20 -19.37
N MET A 64 -28.45 -3.88 -18.23
CA MET A 64 -27.26 -4.61 -17.87
C MET A 64 -26.98 -5.70 -18.91
N LYS A 65 -25.75 -5.71 -19.43
CA LYS A 65 -25.22 -6.77 -20.31
C LYS A 65 -24.46 -7.80 -19.51
N ARG A 66 -23.59 -7.33 -18.61
CA ARG A 66 -22.73 -8.18 -17.78
C ARG A 66 -22.30 -7.42 -16.53
N HIS A 67 -22.46 -8.03 -15.39
CA HIS A 67 -21.83 -7.61 -14.15
C HIS A 67 -20.34 -7.99 -14.16
N ILE A 68 -19.47 -7.13 -13.67
CA ILE A 68 -18.02 -7.34 -13.64
C ILE A 68 -17.53 -7.36 -12.19
N ASP A 69 -17.77 -6.24 -11.45
CA ASP A 69 -17.33 -6.05 -10.07
C ASP A 69 -18.25 -5.08 -9.33
N GLY A 70 -17.99 -4.83 -8.05
CA GLY A 70 -18.81 -3.95 -7.22
C GLY A 70 -19.02 -2.55 -7.80
N ASP A 71 -18.03 -2.00 -8.47
CA ASP A 71 -18.06 -0.66 -9.07
C ASP A 71 -17.87 -0.64 -10.59
N THR A 72 -18.02 -1.78 -11.24
CA THR A 72 -17.83 -1.92 -12.68
C THR A 72 -18.93 -2.82 -13.28
N THR A 73 -19.67 -2.29 -14.24
CA THR A 73 -20.73 -3.02 -14.96
C THR A 73 -20.69 -2.69 -16.44
N HIS A 74 -20.94 -3.67 -17.28
CA HIS A 74 -21.13 -3.48 -18.71
C HIS A 74 -22.63 -3.37 -19.04
N PHE A 75 -23.02 -2.31 -19.72
CA PHE A 75 -24.38 -2.07 -20.19
C PHE A 75 -24.48 -2.19 -21.72
N ILE A 76 -25.66 -2.47 -22.21
CA ILE A 76 -25.97 -2.39 -23.64
C ILE A 76 -26.09 -0.91 -24.01
N ASP A 77 -25.42 -0.51 -25.08
CA ASP A 77 -25.47 0.86 -25.61
C ASP A 77 -26.65 1.03 -26.55
N PRO A 78 -27.71 1.76 -26.17
CA PRO A 78 -28.89 1.92 -27.00
C PRO A 78 -28.76 3.03 -28.05
N ILE A 79 -27.78 3.93 -27.96
CA ILE A 79 -27.69 5.13 -28.80
C ILE A 79 -26.33 5.28 -29.51
N GLY A 80 -25.38 4.33 -29.29
CA GLY A 80 -24.08 4.32 -29.99
C GLY A 80 -23.02 5.28 -29.46
N ILE A 81 -22.96 5.50 -28.15
CA ILE A 81 -21.85 6.28 -27.54
C ILE A 81 -20.55 5.47 -27.41
N SER A 82 -20.64 4.15 -27.54
CA SER A 82 -19.51 3.22 -27.56
C SER A 82 -19.31 2.62 -28.96
N VAL A 83 -18.05 2.27 -29.28
CA VAL A 83 -17.71 1.73 -30.61
C VAL A 83 -18.20 0.29 -30.80
N ASP A 84 -18.24 -0.49 -29.71
CA ASP A 84 -18.54 -1.93 -29.70
C ASP A 84 -19.97 -2.26 -29.22
N GLY A 85 -20.84 -1.23 -29.10
CA GLY A 85 -22.20 -1.38 -28.60
C GLY A 85 -22.29 -1.75 -27.11
N VAL A 86 -21.20 -1.55 -26.35
CA VAL A 86 -21.11 -1.85 -24.93
C VAL A 86 -20.56 -0.66 -24.16
N ILE A 87 -21.34 -0.18 -23.21
CA ILE A 87 -20.89 0.83 -22.25
C ILE A 87 -20.18 0.11 -21.10
N LYS A 88 -18.85 0.14 -21.08
CA LYS A 88 -18.04 -0.34 -19.95
C LYS A 88 -18.06 0.76 -18.91
N ALA A 89 -18.85 0.63 -17.88
CA ALA A 89 -19.06 1.65 -16.87
C ALA A 89 -18.17 1.42 -15.64
N ARG A 90 -17.45 2.47 -15.22
CA ARG A 90 -16.76 2.59 -13.93
C ARG A 90 -17.51 3.61 -13.09
N TYR A 91 -17.86 3.24 -11.88
CA TYR A 91 -18.69 4.06 -11.02
C TYR A 91 -17.89 5.21 -10.41
N LEU A 92 -18.44 6.43 -10.49
CA LEU A 92 -17.86 7.65 -9.93
C LEU A 92 -17.95 7.66 -8.40
N ALA A 93 -17.01 8.34 -7.77
CA ALA A 93 -16.91 8.58 -6.34
C ALA A 93 -16.65 7.32 -5.48
N VAL A 94 -16.60 6.13 -6.05
CA VAL A 94 -16.48 4.87 -5.31
C VAL A 94 -15.30 4.02 -5.79
N ASN A 95 -14.74 3.26 -4.85
CA ASN A 95 -13.80 2.19 -5.12
C ASN A 95 -14.18 1.01 -4.22
N THR A 96 -14.73 -0.04 -4.81
CA THR A 96 -15.03 -1.28 -4.08
C THR A 96 -13.78 -2.13 -3.98
N PRO A 97 -13.64 -2.97 -2.93
CA PRO A 97 -12.63 -4.01 -2.92
C PRO A 97 -12.81 -4.98 -4.10
N GLU A 98 -11.70 -5.51 -4.62
CA GLU A 98 -11.70 -6.42 -5.77
C GLU A 98 -12.41 -7.74 -5.46
N SER A 99 -13.29 -8.20 -6.35
CA SER A 99 -14.02 -9.48 -6.23
C SER A 99 -13.49 -10.58 -7.15
N THR A 100 -12.59 -10.23 -8.08
CA THR A 100 -11.97 -11.14 -9.07
C THR A 100 -10.45 -10.99 -9.06
N GLY A 101 -9.75 -11.97 -9.60
CA GLY A 101 -8.28 -11.96 -9.54
C GLY A 101 -7.79 -12.10 -8.10
N ARG A 102 -7.06 -11.12 -7.60
CA ARG A 102 -6.69 -11.03 -6.18
C ARG A 102 -7.87 -10.46 -5.38
N ILE A 103 -8.69 -11.36 -4.86
CA ILE A 103 -9.89 -11.01 -4.10
C ILE A 103 -9.49 -10.26 -2.82
N GLU A 104 -10.19 -9.17 -2.53
CA GLU A 104 -10.04 -8.38 -1.31
C GLU A 104 -11.20 -8.62 -0.33
N GLU A 105 -10.98 -8.28 0.95
CA GLU A 105 -12.05 -8.34 1.96
C GLU A 105 -13.24 -7.49 1.53
N TRP A 106 -14.44 -8.02 1.68
CA TRP A 106 -15.73 -7.43 1.28
C TRP A 106 -15.93 -7.24 -0.23
N GLY A 107 -14.94 -7.62 -1.08
CA GLY A 107 -15.07 -7.53 -2.53
C GLY A 107 -16.23 -8.37 -3.06
N LYS A 108 -16.35 -9.63 -2.63
CA LYS A 108 -17.48 -10.48 -3.00
C LYS A 108 -18.81 -9.92 -2.52
N ALA A 109 -18.85 -9.32 -1.32
CA ALA A 109 -20.06 -8.71 -0.78
C ALA A 109 -20.47 -7.48 -1.60
N ALA A 110 -19.53 -6.59 -1.95
CA ALA A 110 -19.78 -5.43 -2.80
C ALA A 110 -20.26 -5.86 -4.19
N SER A 111 -19.61 -6.84 -4.81
CA SER A 111 -19.99 -7.38 -6.11
C SER A 111 -21.40 -7.99 -6.11
N LYS A 112 -21.73 -8.85 -5.14
CA LYS A 112 -23.07 -9.42 -4.98
C LYS A 112 -24.12 -8.35 -4.74
N PHE A 113 -23.80 -7.31 -3.95
CA PHE A 113 -24.71 -6.20 -3.69
C PHE A 113 -25.07 -5.48 -4.97
N THR A 114 -24.07 -5.01 -5.74
CA THR A 114 -24.29 -4.36 -7.04
C THR A 114 -25.07 -5.23 -8.00
N GLN A 115 -24.66 -6.50 -8.14
CA GLN A 115 -25.33 -7.45 -9.03
C GLN A 115 -26.80 -7.61 -8.69
N SER A 116 -27.13 -7.84 -7.42
CA SER A 116 -28.50 -8.06 -6.96
C SER A 116 -29.42 -6.85 -7.21
N LYS A 117 -28.88 -5.63 -7.01
CA LYS A 117 -29.63 -4.39 -7.25
C LYS A 117 -29.96 -4.21 -8.73
N LEU A 118 -28.98 -4.46 -9.62
CA LEU A 118 -29.14 -4.25 -11.05
C LEU A 118 -29.96 -5.36 -11.72
N GLU A 119 -29.81 -6.62 -11.28
CA GLU A 119 -30.61 -7.73 -11.81
C GLU A 119 -32.08 -7.64 -11.46
N SER A 120 -32.40 -7.09 -10.27
CA SER A 120 -33.78 -6.92 -9.82
C SER A 120 -34.41 -5.58 -10.22
N ALA A 121 -33.63 -4.67 -10.82
CA ALA A 121 -34.11 -3.34 -11.17
C ALA A 121 -35.18 -3.35 -12.25
N HIS A 122 -36.27 -2.58 -12.05
CA HIS A 122 -37.27 -2.31 -13.10
C HIS A 122 -36.67 -1.47 -14.24
N SER A 123 -35.85 -0.46 -13.90
CA SER A 123 -35.16 0.41 -14.87
C SER A 123 -33.81 0.83 -14.31
N ILE A 124 -32.81 1.05 -15.18
CA ILE A 124 -31.47 1.50 -14.85
C ILE A 124 -31.11 2.72 -15.69
N ILE A 125 -30.61 3.77 -15.05
CA ILE A 125 -30.10 4.98 -15.71
C ILE A 125 -28.64 5.16 -15.33
N ILE A 126 -27.77 5.40 -16.30
CA ILE A 126 -26.43 5.90 -16.09
C ILE A 126 -26.39 7.41 -16.27
N GLU A 127 -25.65 8.11 -15.44
CA GLU A 127 -25.52 9.56 -15.44
C GLU A 127 -24.06 9.97 -15.46
N SER A 128 -23.68 10.88 -16.36
CA SER A 128 -22.33 11.47 -16.38
C SER A 128 -22.14 12.51 -15.28
N ASN A 129 -20.89 12.91 -15.02
CA ASN A 129 -20.59 13.96 -14.04
C ASN A 129 -20.89 15.38 -14.55
N ASP A 130 -20.92 15.56 -15.85
CA ASP A 130 -21.16 16.83 -16.56
C ASP A 130 -21.90 16.55 -17.88
N ALA A 131 -21.95 17.51 -18.80
CA ALA A 131 -22.56 17.34 -20.11
C ALA A 131 -21.78 16.42 -21.08
N SER A 132 -20.78 15.66 -20.60
CA SER A 132 -19.90 14.81 -21.41
C SER A 132 -19.88 13.37 -20.91
N TRP A 133 -19.74 12.41 -21.81
CA TRP A 133 -19.46 11.02 -21.48
C TRP A 133 -17.94 10.82 -21.32
N ASN A 134 -17.40 11.21 -20.16
CA ASN A 134 -15.98 11.09 -19.84
C ASN A 134 -15.58 9.62 -19.62
N LYS A 135 -14.31 9.31 -19.92
CA LYS A 135 -13.72 7.97 -19.73
C LYS A 135 -12.47 8.04 -18.88
N ASP A 136 -12.19 6.96 -18.18
CA ASP A 136 -10.93 6.78 -17.49
C ASP A 136 -9.79 6.38 -18.45
N GLY A 137 -8.56 6.24 -17.93
CA GLY A 137 -7.39 5.82 -18.71
C GLY A 137 -7.50 4.42 -19.35
N ASN A 138 -8.44 3.60 -18.90
CA ASN A 138 -8.73 2.27 -19.45
C ASN A 138 -9.90 2.29 -20.46
N GLY A 139 -10.41 3.46 -20.79
CA GLY A 139 -11.51 3.65 -21.74
C GLY A 139 -12.91 3.31 -21.20
N ARG A 140 -13.06 3.16 -19.88
CA ARG A 140 -14.36 2.93 -19.22
C ARG A 140 -15.07 4.25 -19.00
N PHE A 141 -16.38 4.28 -19.23
CA PHE A 141 -17.22 5.45 -18.98
C PHE A 141 -17.37 5.71 -17.48
N LEU A 142 -17.10 6.92 -17.05
CA LEU A 142 -17.23 7.38 -15.67
C LEU A 142 -18.66 7.82 -15.41
N VAL A 143 -19.41 7.07 -14.56
CA VAL A 143 -20.85 7.28 -14.39
C VAL A 143 -21.32 7.13 -12.95
N PHE A 144 -22.41 7.80 -12.62
CA PHE A 144 -23.31 7.39 -11.55
C PHE A 144 -24.35 6.42 -12.11
N VAL A 145 -24.69 5.40 -11.31
CA VAL A 145 -25.70 4.40 -11.67
C VAL A 145 -26.91 4.56 -10.78
N TRP A 146 -28.04 4.78 -11.40
CA TRP A 146 -29.34 4.86 -10.75
C TRP A 146 -30.17 3.66 -11.13
N TYR A 147 -30.85 3.07 -10.17
CA TYR A 147 -31.77 1.97 -10.41
C TYR A 147 -33.12 2.24 -9.78
N GLN A 148 -34.17 1.79 -10.44
CA GLN A 148 -35.53 1.83 -9.94
C GLN A 148 -35.90 0.44 -9.44
N PRO A 149 -36.13 0.23 -8.12
CA PRO A 149 -36.37 -1.12 -7.59
C PRO A 149 -37.63 -1.79 -8.13
N THR A 150 -38.73 -1.02 -8.27
CA THR A 150 -40.00 -1.48 -8.79
C THR A 150 -40.64 -0.37 -9.64
N GLU A 151 -41.58 -0.69 -10.50
CA GLU A 151 -42.31 0.28 -11.31
C GLU A 151 -42.93 1.37 -10.44
N GLY A 152 -42.70 2.63 -10.80
CA GLY A 152 -43.22 3.80 -10.08
C GLY A 152 -42.49 4.18 -8.80
N ALA A 153 -41.50 3.41 -8.34
CA ALA A 153 -40.65 3.79 -7.22
C ALA A 153 -39.63 4.88 -7.61
N ASP A 154 -39.13 5.62 -6.65
CA ASP A 154 -38.02 6.56 -6.86
C ASP A 154 -36.74 5.82 -7.30
N TYR A 155 -35.94 6.48 -8.14
CA TYR A 155 -34.61 6.00 -8.48
C TYR A 155 -33.66 6.13 -7.28
N ARG A 156 -32.85 5.13 -7.04
CA ARG A 156 -31.81 5.08 -5.99
C ARG A 156 -30.44 5.14 -6.62
N ASN A 157 -29.54 5.93 -6.04
CA ASN A 157 -28.16 6.04 -6.52
C ASN A 157 -27.31 4.90 -5.94
N LEU A 158 -26.90 3.96 -6.80
CA LEU A 158 -26.15 2.77 -6.39
C LEU A 158 -24.74 3.12 -5.88
N ASN A 159 -24.09 4.16 -6.43
CA ASN A 159 -22.78 4.61 -5.98
C ASN A 159 -22.83 5.07 -4.50
N ILE A 160 -23.83 5.91 -4.18
CA ILE A 160 -24.03 6.38 -2.79
C ILE A 160 -24.48 5.23 -1.88
N GLU A 161 -25.26 4.29 -2.38
CA GLU A 161 -25.71 3.13 -1.60
C GLU A 161 -24.56 2.19 -1.24
N LEU A 162 -23.57 2.01 -2.13
CA LEU A 162 -22.33 1.29 -1.82
C LEU A 162 -21.53 1.96 -0.70
N LEU A 163 -21.36 3.29 -0.75
CA LEU A 163 -20.68 4.07 0.28
C LEU A 163 -21.42 4.03 1.61
N GLN A 164 -22.73 4.24 1.60
CA GLN A 164 -23.57 4.24 2.81
C GLN A 164 -23.56 2.89 3.53
N ASN A 165 -23.45 1.79 2.77
CA ASN A 165 -23.33 0.45 3.33
C ASN A 165 -21.87 0.06 3.70
N GLY A 166 -20.89 0.94 3.49
CA GLY A 166 -19.48 0.62 3.76
C GLY A 166 -18.88 -0.45 2.86
N LEU A 167 -19.50 -0.70 1.69
CA LEU A 167 -19.04 -1.66 0.69
C LEU A 167 -18.08 -1.05 -0.33
N ALA A 168 -17.79 0.23 -0.21
CA ALA A 168 -16.83 0.96 -1.01
C ALA A 168 -16.13 2.03 -0.18
N ALA A 169 -14.89 2.34 -0.53
CA ALA A 169 -14.21 3.57 -0.12
C ALA A 169 -14.54 4.72 -1.09
N GLY A 170 -14.46 5.96 -0.61
CA GLY A 170 -14.56 7.13 -1.47
C GLY A 170 -13.34 7.25 -2.40
N SER A 171 -13.58 7.51 -3.69
CA SER A 171 -12.55 7.74 -4.70
C SER A 171 -12.78 9.09 -5.36
N SER A 172 -11.92 10.09 -5.06
CA SER A 172 -12.05 11.49 -5.50
C SER A 172 -13.51 12.03 -5.43
N PRO A 173 -14.26 11.78 -4.33
CA PRO A 173 -15.68 12.08 -4.30
C PRO A 173 -15.98 13.56 -4.51
N MET A 174 -15.15 14.46 -3.98
CA MET A 174 -15.36 15.91 -4.07
C MET A 174 -15.20 16.48 -5.49
N GLU A 175 -14.66 15.71 -6.42
CA GLU A 175 -14.57 16.07 -7.84
C GLU A 175 -15.87 15.78 -8.62
N THR A 176 -16.90 15.28 -7.92
CA THR A 176 -18.15 14.85 -8.52
C THR A 176 -19.36 15.66 -8.05
N ILE A 177 -20.42 15.67 -8.87
CA ILE A 177 -21.68 16.40 -8.57
C ILE A 177 -22.35 15.97 -7.27
N TYR A 178 -22.13 14.72 -6.82
CA TYR A 178 -22.68 14.19 -5.57
C TYR A 178 -21.60 14.06 -4.47
N GLY A 179 -20.50 14.79 -4.60
CA GLY A 179 -19.33 14.64 -3.74
C GLY A 179 -19.61 14.85 -2.25
N THR A 180 -20.38 15.87 -1.89
CA THR A 180 -20.76 16.13 -0.50
C THR A 180 -21.55 14.95 0.09
N THR A 181 -22.51 14.41 -0.65
CA THR A 181 -23.32 13.26 -0.24
C THR A 181 -22.46 12.01 -0.13
N ALA A 182 -21.54 11.78 -1.08
CA ALA A 182 -20.61 10.66 -1.07
C ALA A 182 -19.70 10.66 0.17
N VAL A 183 -19.14 11.84 0.51
CA VAL A 183 -18.32 12.00 1.73
C VAL A 183 -19.15 11.76 2.99
N ALA A 184 -20.36 12.32 3.07
CA ALA A 184 -21.23 12.13 4.23
C ALA A 184 -21.63 10.66 4.42
N ALA A 185 -21.98 9.95 3.34
CA ALA A 185 -22.31 8.52 3.35
C ALA A 185 -21.12 7.66 3.80
N THR A 186 -19.90 7.96 3.30
CA THR A 186 -18.67 7.26 3.70
C THR A 186 -18.34 7.49 5.18
N ASN A 187 -18.46 8.73 5.66
CA ASN A 187 -18.22 9.07 7.06
C ASN A 187 -19.20 8.35 7.99
N GLN A 188 -20.49 8.30 7.61
CA GLN A 188 -21.50 7.55 8.36
C GLN A 188 -21.14 6.08 8.44
N ALA A 189 -20.84 5.43 7.32
CA ALA A 189 -20.45 4.02 7.28
C ALA A 189 -19.20 3.73 8.15
N THR A 190 -18.27 4.69 8.20
CA THR A 190 -17.07 4.62 9.05
C THR A 190 -17.43 4.70 10.55
N ILE A 191 -18.30 5.63 10.94
CA ILE A 191 -18.78 5.80 12.33
C ILE A 191 -19.55 4.54 12.77
N GLU A 192 -20.42 4.04 11.91
CA GLU A 192 -21.25 2.86 12.13
C GLU A 192 -20.48 1.54 11.99
N ARG A 193 -19.21 1.61 11.55
CA ARG A 193 -18.30 0.46 11.38
C ARG A 193 -18.90 -0.64 10.48
N LEU A 194 -19.38 -0.25 9.31
CA LEU A 194 -19.99 -1.17 8.35
C LEU A 194 -18.95 -1.80 7.43
N HIS A 195 -19.06 -3.08 7.13
CA HIS A 195 -18.27 -3.86 6.16
C HIS A 195 -16.78 -3.48 6.09
N CYS A 196 -16.29 -2.76 5.07
CA CYS A 196 -14.89 -2.37 4.92
C CYS A 196 -14.34 -1.56 6.09
N PHE A 197 -15.20 -0.90 6.86
CA PHE A 197 -14.84 -0.11 8.04
C PHE A 197 -15.06 -0.86 9.36
N SER A 198 -15.46 -2.14 9.29
CA SER A 198 -15.82 -2.93 10.48
C SER A 198 -14.60 -3.61 11.11
N GLN A 199 -14.76 -3.99 12.37
CA GLN A 199 -13.85 -4.92 13.05
C GLN A 199 -14.19 -6.40 12.77
N GLN A 200 -15.28 -6.66 12.06
CA GLN A 200 -15.69 -8.02 11.70
C GLN A 200 -14.93 -8.48 10.47
N LYS A 201 -14.58 -9.75 10.45
CA LYS A 201 -14.01 -10.40 9.28
C LYS A 201 -15.12 -10.66 8.25
N ASP A 202 -14.77 -10.48 6.98
CA ASP A 202 -15.64 -10.87 5.87
C ASP A 202 -15.79 -12.41 5.84
N PRO A 203 -17.00 -12.95 5.98
CA PRO A 203 -17.21 -14.40 6.00
C PRO A 203 -16.91 -15.09 4.66
N ASP A 204 -16.93 -14.34 3.56
CA ASP A 204 -16.70 -14.85 2.20
C ASP A 204 -15.25 -14.70 1.74
N TYR A 205 -14.37 -14.08 2.56
CA TYR A 205 -12.96 -13.86 2.22
C TYR A 205 -12.07 -15.01 2.72
N PRO A 206 -11.24 -15.62 1.84
CA PRO A 206 -10.32 -16.66 2.25
C PRO A 206 -9.10 -16.04 2.95
N TYR A 207 -9.14 -15.94 4.26
CA TYR A 207 -8.05 -15.34 5.06
C TYR A 207 -6.74 -16.12 5.01
N GLY A 208 -6.68 -17.33 4.53
CA GLY A 208 -5.51 -18.19 4.42
C GLY A 208 -4.30 -17.77 5.28
N GLU A 209 -3.68 -18.64 5.99
CA GLU A 209 -2.47 -18.33 6.75
C GLU A 209 -1.34 -17.93 5.80
N ALA A 210 -0.58 -16.88 6.15
CA ALA A 210 0.65 -16.55 5.45
C ALA A 210 1.75 -17.53 5.84
N ALA A 211 2.54 -18.01 4.88
CA ALA A 211 3.74 -18.77 5.18
C ALA A 211 4.71 -17.88 5.97
N SER A 212 5.06 -18.29 7.19
CA SER A 212 6.06 -17.56 8.00
C SER A 212 7.43 -17.94 7.49
N VAL A 213 8.18 -16.97 6.97
CA VAL A 213 9.50 -17.18 6.35
C VAL A 213 10.51 -16.16 6.90
N THR A 214 11.79 -16.50 6.85
CA THR A 214 12.87 -15.53 7.06
C THR A 214 13.20 -14.82 5.74
N LEU A 215 13.80 -13.61 5.80
CA LEU A 215 14.26 -12.94 4.59
C LEU A 215 15.36 -13.71 3.87
N LYS A 216 16.20 -14.49 4.60
CA LYS A 216 17.17 -15.42 4.04
C LYS A 216 16.48 -16.50 3.19
N GLU A 217 15.51 -17.21 3.78
CA GLU A 217 14.73 -18.25 3.11
C GLU A 217 14.03 -17.69 1.87
N LEU A 218 13.34 -16.56 2.03
CA LEU A 218 12.65 -15.90 0.94
C LEU A 218 13.63 -15.50 -0.19
N ARG A 219 14.80 -14.94 0.13
CA ARG A 219 15.80 -14.55 -0.87
C ARG A 219 16.40 -15.72 -1.62
N LEU A 220 16.58 -16.88 -0.96
CA LEU A 220 17.21 -18.05 -1.56
C LEU A 220 16.27 -18.85 -2.45
N ASN A 221 14.95 -18.82 -2.17
CA ASN A 221 13.93 -19.67 -2.83
C ASN A 221 12.68 -18.89 -3.24
N TRP A 222 12.79 -17.59 -3.52
CA TRP A 222 11.62 -16.76 -3.78
C TRP A 222 10.75 -17.26 -4.94
N GLU A 223 11.33 -17.96 -5.91
CA GLU A 223 10.61 -18.51 -7.06
C GLU A 223 9.55 -19.53 -6.64
N GLU A 224 9.78 -20.27 -5.54
CA GLU A 224 8.83 -21.23 -4.98
C GLU A 224 7.64 -20.56 -4.28
N TYR A 225 7.82 -19.30 -3.88
CA TYR A 225 6.80 -18.50 -3.18
C TYR A 225 6.01 -17.57 -4.10
N VAL A 226 6.29 -17.51 -5.39
CA VAL A 226 5.56 -16.64 -6.34
C VAL A 226 4.06 -16.92 -6.26
N GLU A 227 3.26 -15.84 -6.19
CA GLU A 227 1.79 -15.85 -5.97
C GLU A 227 1.34 -16.45 -4.63
N THR A 228 2.26 -16.74 -3.70
CA THR A 228 1.90 -17.16 -2.34
C THR A 228 1.97 -16.00 -1.34
N LYS A 229 1.13 -16.10 -0.32
CA LYS A 229 1.10 -15.15 0.78
C LYS A 229 2.16 -15.49 1.82
N VAL A 230 3.06 -14.56 2.08
CA VAL A 230 4.14 -14.73 3.04
C VAL A 230 4.07 -13.70 4.17
N ALA A 231 4.70 -14.03 5.30
CA ALA A 231 4.92 -13.10 6.40
C ALA A 231 6.34 -13.23 6.93
N PHE A 232 7.00 -12.08 7.14
CA PHE A 232 8.36 -11.96 7.64
C PHE A 232 8.55 -10.65 8.40
N GLU A 233 9.68 -10.51 9.07
CA GLU A 233 10.01 -9.33 9.86
C GLU A 233 11.31 -8.70 9.36
N GLY A 234 11.44 -7.38 9.50
CA GLY A 234 12.65 -6.66 9.17
C GLY A 234 12.54 -5.15 9.39
N VAL A 235 13.67 -4.46 9.23
CA VAL A 235 13.78 -3.01 9.36
C VAL A 235 13.54 -2.35 8.00
N VAL A 236 12.68 -1.34 7.96
CA VAL A 236 12.48 -0.49 6.77
C VAL A 236 13.70 0.41 6.61
N THR A 237 14.40 0.28 5.51
CA THR A 237 15.60 1.06 5.21
C THR A 237 15.34 2.28 4.35
N TYR A 238 14.29 2.21 3.55
CA TYR A 238 13.80 3.30 2.70
C TYR A 238 12.32 3.12 2.40
N TYR A 239 11.59 4.24 2.28
CA TYR A 239 10.25 4.31 1.69
C TYR A 239 10.12 5.57 0.83
N GLY A 240 9.57 5.41 -0.36
CA GLY A 240 9.25 6.49 -1.28
C GLY A 240 8.72 5.97 -2.62
N ASN A 241 7.88 6.74 -3.29
CA ASN A 241 7.26 6.38 -4.56
C ASN A 241 6.55 5.00 -4.52
N ASN A 242 5.80 4.74 -3.44
CA ASN A 242 5.07 3.48 -3.18
C ASN A 242 5.97 2.23 -3.09
N THR A 243 7.25 2.42 -2.88
CA THR A 243 8.25 1.36 -2.76
C THR A 243 8.96 1.49 -1.41
N ALA A 244 9.06 0.38 -0.69
CA ALA A 244 9.90 0.27 0.51
C ALA A 244 10.95 -0.81 0.31
N TYR A 245 12.06 -0.69 1.06
CA TYR A 245 13.05 -1.75 1.19
C TYR A 245 13.09 -2.17 2.65
N VAL A 246 13.06 -3.48 2.87
CA VAL A 246 13.09 -4.07 4.21
C VAL A 246 14.23 -5.07 4.27
N GLU A 247 15.01 -5.03 5.35
CA GLU A 247 16.14 -5.96 5.56
C GLU A 247 16.15 -6.55 6.97
N ALA A 248 16.72 -7.72 7.09
CA ALA A 248 17.02 -8.34 8.38
C ALA A 248 18.39 -9.02 8.37
N LEU A 249 19.08 -8.94 9.51
CA LEU A 249 20.31 -9.68 9.74
C LEU A 249 19.98 -11.15 9.98
N ASP A 250 20.60 -12.05 9.21
CA ASP A 250 20.61 -13.48 9.53
C ASP A 250 21.74 -13.78 10.51
N PRO A 251 21.44 -14.21 11.73
CA PRO A 251 22.47 -14.40 12.76
C PRO A 251 23.41 -15.59 12.48
N GLU A 252 23.01 -16.53 11.64
CA GLU A 252 23.83 -17.70 11.30
C GLU A 252 24.93 -17.34 10.29
N THR A 253 24.62 -16.53 9.29
CA THR A 253 25.56 -16.14 8.24
C THR A 253 26.24 -14.81 8.50
N GLY A 254 25.66 -13.96 9.37
CA GLY A 254 26.09 -12.59 9.59
C GLY A 254 25.82 -11.65 8.40
N LEU A 255 24.99 -12.10 7.44
CA LEU A 255 24.57 -11.31 6.28
C LEU A 255 23.21 -10.69 6.49
N TYR A 256 23.00 -9.52 5.90
CA TYR A 256 21.68 -8.96 5.72
C TYR A 256 21.03 -9.54 4.46
N PHE A 257 19.75 -9.88 4.57
CA PHE A 257 18.89 -10.25 3.47
C PHE A 257 17.74 -9.25 3.35
N GLY A 258 17.42 -8.86 2.13
CA GLY A 258 16.45 -7.80 1.90
C GLY A 258 15.40 -8.14 0.87
N VAL A 259 14.35 -7.35 0.86
CA VAL A 259 13.25 -7.44 -0.10
C VAL A 259 12.72 -6.05 -0.44
N GLN A 260 12.30 -5.88 -1.68
CA GLN A 260 11.54 -4.74 -2.12
C GLN A 260 10.05 -4.97 -1.88
N LEU A 261 9.38 -3.99 -1.29
CA LEU A 261 7.93 -3.97 -1.11
C LEU A 261 7.30 -2.97 -2.08
N PHE A 262 6.11 -3.30 -2.57
CA PHE A 262 5.25 -2.37 -3.28
C PHE A 262 3.91 -2.25 -2.54
N ASP A 263 3.56 -1.04 -2.07
CA ASP A 263 2.39 -0.81 -1.21
C ASP A 263 1.06 -0.64 -1.97
N GLY A 264 1.10 -0.58 -3.32
CA GLY A 264 -0.08 -0.48 -4.16
C GLY A 264 -0.87 0.82 -3.99
N TYR A 265 -0.22 1.91 -3.54
CA TYR A 265 -0.84 3.20 -3.23
C TYR A 265 -1.70 3.18 -1.94
N ASN A 266 -1.45 2.24 -1.04
CA ASN A 266 -2.16 2.16 0.23
C ASN A 266 -1.61 3.17 1.24
N THR A 267 -2.19 4.36 1.28
CA THR A 267 -1.77 5.46 2.17
C THR A 267 -1.85 5.11 3.67
N ALA A 268 -2.60 4.07 4.04
CA ALA A 268 -2.69 3.61 5.42
C ALA A 268 -1.41 2.91 5.93
N LEU A 269 -0.50 2.54 5.01
CA LEU A 269 0.79 1.93 5.34
C LEU A 269 1.93 2.94 5.51
N ILE A 270 1.74 4.23 5.19
CA ILE A 270 2.80 5.25 5.19
C ILE A 270 3.52 5.30 6.54
N ASP A 271 2.78 5.37 7.64
CA ASP A 271 3.36 5.46 8.99
C ASP A 271 4.05 4.15 9.42
N ILE A 272 3.62 3.00 8.87
CA ILE A 272 4.21 1.69 9.14
C ILE A 272 5.53 1.51 8.35
N LEU A 273 5.55 1.97 7.09
CA LEU A 273 6.70 1.84 6.19
C LEU A 273 7.74 2.96 6.38
N GLU A 274 7.67 3.71 7.46
CA GLU A 274 8.63 4.75 7.76
C GLU A 274 10.03 4.16 8.02
N LYS A 275 11.06 4.87 7.52
CA LYS A 275 12.46 4.45 7.66
C LYS A 275 12.86 4.30 9.14
N GLY A 276 13.47 3.17 9.48
CA GLY A 276 13.88 2.82 10.83
C GLY A 276 12.80 2.07 11.63
N ASN A 277 11.63 1.82 11.06
CA ASN A 277 10.63 0.98 11.67
C ASN A 277 10.99 -0.51 11.50
N TYR A 278 10.90 -1.27 12.59
CA TYR A 278 10.92 -2.73 12.56
C TYR A 278 9.48 -3.21 12.45
N ILE A 279 9.20 -3.91 11.36
CA ILE A 279 7.83 -4.26 10.96
C ILE A 279 7.70 -5.75 10.71
N ARG A 280 6.49 -6.28 10.90
CA ARG A 280 6.07 -7.53 10.29
C ARG A 280 5.31 -7.22 9.02
N VAL A 281 5.78 -7.79 7.92
CA VAL A 281 5.15 -7.69 6.60
C VAL A 281 4.24 -8.89 6.38
N CYS A 282 3.07 -8.67 5.78
CA CYS A 282 2.20 -9.70 5.25
C CYS A 282 1.74 -9.30 3.85
N GLY A 283 2.12 -10.05 2.83
CA GLY A 283 1.86 -9.72 1.43
C GLY A 283 2.08 -10.91 0.50
N TYR A 284 1.98 -10.69 -0.80
CA TYR A 284 2.17 -11.71 -1.82
C TYR A 284 3.51 -11.56 -2.53
N VAL A 285 4.22 -12.67 -2.69
CA VAL A 285 5.46 -12.70 -3.49
C VAL A 285 5.12 -12.53 -4.96
N THR A 286 5.85 -11.64 -5.61
CA THR A 286 5.67 -11.30 -7.02
C THR A 286 7.02 -11.37 -7.73
N ASP A 287 7.04 -11.92 -8.93
CA ASP A 287 8.17 -11.73 -9.85
C ASP A 287 8.05 -10.34 -10.49
N TYR A 288 8.99 -9.46 -10.14
CA TYR A 288 9.08 -8.12 -10.70
C TYR A 288 10.32 -8.02 -11.58
N TYR A 289 10.15 -8.20 -12.90
CA TYR A 289 11.23 -8.17 -13.90
C TYR A 289 12.41 -9.10 -13.55
N GLY A 290 12.12 -10.30 -13.03
CA GLY A 290 13.13 -11.30 -12.66
C GLY A 290 13.71 -11.10 -11.27
N THR A 291 13.08 -10.29 -10.41
CA THR A 291 13.48 -10.09 -9.02
C THR A 291 12.33 -10.28 -8.04
N LEU A 292 12.70 -10.64 -6.82
CA LEU A 292 11.77 -10.75 -5.69
C LEU A 292 11.21 -9.39 -5.32
N GLN A 293 9.89 -9.25 -5.38
CA GLN A 293 9.13 -8.17 -4.77
C GLN A 293 8.00 -8.76 -3.93
N VAL A 294 7.61 -8.09 -2.85
CA VAL A 294 6.38 -8.40 -2.12
C VAL A 294 5.40 -7.25 -2.30
N SER A 295 4.23 -7.58 -2.80
CA SER A 295 3.16 -6.64 -3.10
C SER A 295 1.88 -7.02 -2.37
N ASP A 296 0.80 -6.27 -2.59
CA ASP A 296 -0.49 -6.52 -1.97
C ASP A 296 -0.39 -6.60 -0.44
N LEU A 297 0.35 -5.67 0.14
CA LEU A 297 0.57 -5.61 1.58
C LEU A 297 -0.76 -5.49 2.29
N LYS A 298 -1.04 -6.44 3.19
CA LYS A 298 -2.31 -6.49 3.89
C LYS A 298 -2.27 -5.58 5.12
N TYR A 299 -3.22 -4.66 5.20
CA TYR A 299 -3.42 -3.81 6.35
C TYR A 299 -4.88 -3.41 6.48
N ASN A 300 -5.46 -3.68 7.64
CA ASN A 300 -6.78 -3.20 8.00
C ASN A 300 -6.68 -2.40 9.31
N ARG A 301 -6.75 -1.08 9.21
CA ARG A 301 -6.63 -0.16 10.36
C ARG A 301 -7.73 -0.33 11.41
N TYR A 302 -8.85 -0.94 11.04
CA TYR A 302 -9.95 -1.23 11.95
C TYR A 302 -9.73 -2.51 12.77
N ARG A 303 -8.77 -3.34 12.33
CA ARG A 303 -8.31 -4.54 13.02
C ARG A 303 -6.78 -4.55 13.14
N PRO A 304 -6.17 -3.57 13.83
CA PRO A 304 -4.72 -3.39 13.83
C PRO A 304 -3.94 -4.62 14.36
N ASN A 305 -4.57 -5.43 15.21
CA ASN A 305 -3.97 -6.63 15.79
C ASN A 305 -4.29 -7.93 15.01
N ASP A 306 -4.86 -7.84 13.80
CA ASP A 306 -5.12 -9.02 12.99
C ASP A 306 -3.78 -9.62 12.52
N PRO A 307 -3.51 -10.92 12.78
CA PRO A 307 -2.28 -11.57 12.34
C PRO A 307 -2.09 -11.59 10.81
N ALA A 308 -3.14 -11.32 10.04
CA ALA A 308 -3.07 -11.16 8.59
C ALA A 308 -2.57 -9.78 8.14
N ASN A 309 -2.39 -8.82 9.05
CA ASN A 309 -1.89 -7.49 8.72
C ASN A 309 -0.36 -7.44 8.59
N THR A 310 0.10 -6.42 7.85
CA THR A 310 1.40 -5.79 8.04
C THR A 310 1.28 -4.84 9.24
N TRP A 311 2.19 -4.88 10.21
CA TRP A 311 2.11 -4.00 11.39
C TRP A 311 3.47 -3.53 11.88
N LEU A 312 3.48 -2.41 12.58
CA LEU A 312 4.62 -1.87 13.28
C LEU A 312 4.90 -2.68 14.56
N ILE A 313 6.14 -3.13 14.72
CA ILE A 313 6.60 -3.82 15.94
C ILE A 313 7.31 -2.82 16.86
N SER A 314 8.27 -2.07 16.33
CA SER A 314 9.01 -1.05 17.06
C SER A 314 9.64 -0.03 16.10
N GLU A 315 10.05 1.11 16.64
CA GLU A 315 10.56 2.27 15.88
C GLU A 315 12.03 2.55 16.20
N ASN A 316 12.65 3.45 15.43
CA ASN A 316 13.97 4.01 15.66
C ASN A 316 15.12 3.00 15.59
N HIS A 317 15.04 2.00 14.73
CA HIS A 317 16.14 1.10 14.45
C HIS A 317 17.17 1.77 13.53
N GLU A 318 18.44 1.64 13.89
CA GLU A 318 19.54 2.08 13.04
C GLU A 318 19.68 1.17 11.82
N ILE A 319 20.00 1.78 10.66
CA ILE A 319 20.25 1.05 9.43
C ILE A 319 21.75 0.75 9.35
N ALA A 320 22.07 -0.52 9.29
CA ALA A 320 23.45 -0.99 9.18
C ALA A 320 23.90 -0.99 7.71
N PHE A 321 24.41 0.13 7.22
CA PHE A 321 25.01 0.16 5.88
C PHE A 321 26.28 -0.71 5.86
N THR A 322 26.18 -1.94 5.34
CA THR A 322 27.32 -2.85 5.22
C THR A 322 28.35 -2.24 4.27
N GLU A 323 29.57 -1.96 4.77
CA GLU A 323 30.66 -1.43 3.94
C GLU A 323 31.25 -2.53 3.04
N LYS A 324 31.34 -2.26 1.74
CA LYS A 324 31.93 -3.17 0.73
C LYS A 324 32.73 -2.39 -0.28
N THR A 325 33.84 -3.00 -0.74
CA THR A 325 34.51 -2.62 -1.97
C THR A 325 33.76 -3.18 -3.19
N VAL A 326 34.01 -2.65 -4.39
CA VAL A 326 33.41 -3.20 -5.63
C VAL A 326 33.83 -4.65 -5.84
N GLY A 327 35.05 -4.99 -5.44
CA GLY A 327 35.55 -6.37 -5.47
C GLY A 327 34.76 -7.33 -4.59
N GLU A 328 34.47 -6.96 -3.36
CA GLU A 328 33.67 -7.77 -2.43
C GLU A 328 32.20 -7.85 -2.88
N PHE A 329 31.64 -6.76 -3.41
CA PHE A 329 30.30 -6.70 -3.97
C PHE A 329 30.06 -7.75 -5.04
N THR A 330 31.07 -8.00 -5.91
CA THR A 330 30.99 -8.97 -7.00
C THR A 330 31.53 -10.37 -6.63
N SER A 331 32.14 -10.54 -5.44
CA SER A 331 32.74 -11.80 -5.02
C SER A 331 31.66 -12.80 -4.57
N ASN A 332 31.93 -14.09 -4.79
CA ASN A 332 31.07 -15.16 -4.33
C ASN A 332 31.13 -15.32 -2.81
N VAL A 333 29.96 -15.52 -2.23
CA VAL A 333 29.76 -15.84 -0.82
C VAL A 333 28.98 -17.15 -0.74
N THR A 334 29.38 -18.03 0.18
CA THR A 334 28.69 -19.29 0.44
C THR A 334 27.87 -19.16 1.72
N VAL A 335 26.60 -19.51 1.63
CA VAL A 335 25.66 -19.56 2.78
C VAL A 335 25.07 -20.94 2.91
N ASN A 336 24.87 -21.38 4.14
CA ASN A 336 24.20 -22.64 4.44
C ASN A 336 22.68 -22.44 4.36
N TYR A 337 21.99 -23.36 3.69
CA TYR A 337 20.55 -23.42 3.67
C TYR A 337 20.09 -24.89 3.74
N GLY A 338 19.51 -25.26 4.89
CA GLY A 338 19.22 -26.66 5.17
C GLY A 338 20.47 -27.54 5.18
N GLU A 339 20.51 -28.56 4.35
CA GLU A 339 21.65 -29.46 4.16
C GLU A 339 22.60 -29.03 3.02
N GLU A 340 22.25 -27.93 2.30
CA GLU A 340 22.96 -27.44 1.12
C GLU A 340 23.80 -26.21 1.39
N ASN A 341 24.85 -26.04 0.59
CA ASN A 341 25.67 -24.84 0.54
C ASN A 341 25.38 -24.10 -0.77
N ILE A 342 24.78 -22.92 -0.64
CA ILE A 342 24.46 -22.08 -1.79
C ILE A 342 25.58 -21.04 -1.97
N THR A 343 26.23 -21.02 -3.13
CA THR A 343 27.26 -20.06 -3.47
C THR A 343 26.75 -19.12 -4.57
N LYS A 344 26.63 -17.83 -4.26
CA LYS A 344 26.23 -16.77 -5.19
C LYS A 344 27.07 -15.53 -4.94
N ALA A 345 27.12 -14.59 -5.90
CA ALA A 345 27.74 -13.30 -5.69
C ALA A 345 27.07 -12.53 -4.53
N TYR A 346 27.85 -11.75 -3.77
CA TYR A 346 27.33 -11.00 -2.62
C TYR A 346 26.12 -10.13 -3.00
N HIS A 347 26.22 -9.37 -4.11
CA HIS A 347 25.13 -8.52 -4.58
C HIS A 347 23.82 -9.29 -4.86
N THR A 348 23.88 -10.57 -5.23
CA THR A 348 22.71 -11.41 -5.46
C THR A 348 22.06 -11.84 -4.14
N LEU A 349 22.88 -12.25 -3.16
CA LEU A 349 22.41 -12.65 -1.82
C LEU A 349 21.85 -11.45 -1.03
N ALA A 350 22.55 -10.32 -1.10
CA ALA A 350 22.23 -9.10 -0.37
C ALA A 350 21.39 -8.10 -1.18
N LEU A 351 20.75 -8.53 -2.29
CA LEU A 351 19.88 -7.67 -3.10
C LEU A 351 18.77 -7.08 -2.22
N SER A 352 18.50 -5.79 -2.39
CA SER A 352 17.55 -4.99 -1.61
C SER A 352 17.99 -4.68 -0.17
N THR A 353 19.29 -4.89 0.18
CA THR A 353 19.84 -4.48 1.47
C THR A 353 20.66 -3.20 1.37
N SER A 354 20.87 -2.58 2.52
CA SER A 354 21.64 -1.34 2.67
C SER A 354 23.14 -1.59 2.56
N ILE A 355 23.80 -0.77 1.76
CA ILE A 355 25.23 -0.86 1.47
C ILE A 355 25.90 0.50 1.54
N SER A 356 27.19 0.54 1.91
CA SER A 356 28.04 1.70 1.73
C SER A 356 29.29 1.34 0.94
N MET A 357 29.73 2.26 0.09
CA MET A 357 30.99 2.15 -0.67
C MET A 357 31.73 3.47 -0.59
N LYS A 358 33.06 3.39 -0.53
CA LYS A 358 33.92 4.55 -0.36
C LYS A 358 34.95 4.68 -1.49
N ASN A 359 35.46 5.91 -1.65
CA ASN A 359 36.53 6.24 -2.58
C ASN A 359 36.24 5.84 -4.03
N LEU A 360 35.00 6.01 -4.45
CA LEU A 360 34.57 5.71 -5.82
C LEU A 360 34.86 6.90 -6.75
N LYS A 361 35.68 6.72 -7.76
CA LYS A 361 35.95 7.74 -8.78
C LYS A 361 34.89 7.71 -9.85
N VAL A 362 34.12 8.79 -10.00
CA VAL A 362 33.13 8.92 -11.09
C VAL A 362 33.87 9.12 -12.41
N VAL A 363 33.67 8.21 -13.36
CA VAL A 363 34.34 8.19 -14.66
C VAL A 363 33.38 8.47 -15.82
N ASP A 364 32.08 8.25 -15.64
CA ASP A 364 31.04 8.59 -16.61
C ASP A 364 29.72 8.92 -15.92
N THR A 365 28.85 9.68 -16.60
CA THR A 365 27.55 10.10 -16.09
C THR A 365 26.49 10.05 -17.17
N TYR A 366 25.28 9.66 -16.81
CA TYR A 366 24.14 9.60 -17.73
C TYR A 366 22.85 10.01 -17.01
N THR A 367 22.10 10.97 -17.57
CA THR A 367 20.79 11.38 -17.07
C THR A 367 19.66 10.81 -17.92
N THR A 368 18.75 10.09 -17.28
CA THR A 368 17.55 9.56 -17.93
C THR A 368 16.59 10.71 -18.25
N GLN A 369 16.26 10.91 -19.52
CA GLN A 369 15.47 12.04 -20.01
C GLN A 369 14.02 12.03 -19.48
N SER A 370 13.44 10.86 -19.21
CA SER A 370 12.02 10.74 -18.81
C SER A 370 11.74 11.15 -17.38
N ASN A 371 12.69 10.98 -16.46
CA ASN A 371 12.48 11.18 -15.02
C ASN A 371 13.61 11.94 -14.31
N GLY A 372 14.68 12.31 -15.02
CA GLY A 372 15.82 13.03 -14.47
C GLY A 372 16.71 12.22 -13.52
N SER A 373 16.53 10.90 -13.44
CA SER A 373 17.42 10.05 -12.62
C SER A 373 18.79 9.95 -13.27
N ILE A 374 19.86 9.97 -12.43
CA ILE A 374 21.25 9.99 -12.87
C ILE A 374 21.90 8.65 -12.60
N THR A 375 22.65 8.11 -13.55
CA THR A 375 23.57 6.99 -13.35
C THR A 375 25.01 7.53 -13.37
N LEU A 376 25.75 7.26 -12.29
CA LEU A 376 27.17 7.55 -12.17
C LEU A 376 27.95 6.24 -12.33
N THR A 377 28.69 6.07 -13.42
CA THR A 377 29.62 4.94 -13.57
C THR A 377 30.89 5.27 -12.78
N CYS A 378 31.17 4.47 -11.80
CA CYS A 378 32.26 4.69 -10.84
C CYS A 378 33.30 3.58 -10.92
N LYS A 379 34.56 3.91 -10.58
CA LYS A 379 35.66 2.94 -10.39
C LYS A 379 36.20 3.01 -8.97
N ASP A 380 36.48 1.86 -8.39
CA ASP A 380 37.23 1.76 -7.16
C ASP A 380 38.77 1.87 -7.43
N GLU A 381 39.57 1.86 -6.38
CA GLU A 381 41.04 1.92 -6.47
C GLU A 381 41.66 0.74 -7.25
N SER A 382 40.95 -0.39 -7.35
CA SER A 382 41.38 -1.55 -8.14
C SER A 382 41.02 -1.43 -9.63
N GLY A 383 40.25 -0.39 -10.01
CA GLY A 383 39.76 -0.15 -11.36
C GLY A 383 38.49 -0.93 -11.72
N LYS A 384 37.86 -1.60 -10.78
CA LYS A 384 36.57 -2.27 -10.97
C LYS A 384 35.45 -1.24 -11.04
N GLU A 385 34.48 -1.49 -11.92
CA GLU A 385 33.35 -0.59 -12.18
C GLU A 385 32.10 -0.99 -11.41
N ILE A 386 31.33 0.04 -11.02
CA ILE A 386 29.98 -0.08 -10.45
C ILE A 386 29.16 1.14 -10.84
N ASP A 387 27.87 0.92 -11.09
CA ASP A 387 26.92 1.99 -11.30
C ASP A 387 26.27 2.40 -9.99
N ILE A 388 26.20 3.73 -9.79
CA ILE A 388 25.47 4.36 -8.68
C ILE A 388 24.28 5.10 -9.30
N ARG A 389 23.08 4.64 -8.98
CA ARG A 389 21.83 5.20 -9.49
C ARG A 389 21.20 6.20 -8.52
N LEU A 390 21.16 7.46 -8.87
CA LEU A 390 20.42 8.50 -8.14
C LEU A 390 18.99 8.50 -8.68
N ASP A 391 18.07 7.92 -7.92
CA ASP A 391 16.68 7.71 -8.36
C ASP A 391 15.77 8.83 -7.85
N GLY A 392 15.44 9.76 -8.74
CA GLY A 392 14.57 10.90 -8.42
C GLY A 392 15.15 11.87 -7.39
N VAL A 393 16.46 11.84 -7.18
CA VAL A 393 17.15 12.70 -6.20
C VAL A 393 17.10 14.16 -6.65
N LYS A 394 16.77 15.05 -5.71
CA LYS A 394 16.69 16.50 -5.93
C LYS A 394 17.58 17.24 -4.94
N ASP A 395 17.92 18.49 -5.30
CA ASP A 395 18.62 19.40 -4.40
C ASP A 395 17.70 19.87 -3.25
N THR A 396 18.24 20.65 -2.32
CA THR A 396 17.52 21.21 -1.18
C THR A 396 16.40 22.18 -1.59
N ASN A 397 16.39 22.66 -2.82
CA ASN A 397 15.37 23.56 -3.39
C ASN A 397 14.32 22.78 -4.22
N GLY A 398 14.45 21.46 -4.33
CA GLY A 398 13.55 20.59 -5.10
C GLY A 398 13.84 20.53 -6.60
N ASN A 399 15.01 21.05 -7.06
CA ASN A 399 15.41 20.98 -8.46
C ASN A 399 16.13 19.67 -8.78
N LEU A 400 16.11 19.28 -10.04
CA LEU A 400 16.93 18.19 -10.53
C LEU A 400 18.41 18.57 -10.43
N ILE A 401 19.24 17.61 -10.10
CA ILE A 401 20.68 17.76 -9.95
C ILE A 401 21.34 17.71 -11.32
N ASP A 402 22.41 18.47 -11.50
CA ASP A 402 23.24 18.41 -12.71
C ASP A 402 24.28 17.29 -12.56
N GLU A 403 24.23 16.29 -13.43
CA GLU A 403 25.18 15.16 -13.42
C GLU A 403 26.66 15.60 -13.49
N ARG A 404 26.93 16.79 -14.08
CA ARG A 404 28.28 17.38 -14.20
C ARG A 404 28.92 17.69 -12.84
N GLU A 405 28.11 17.83 -11.77
CA GLU A 405 28.63 18.06 -10.41
C GLU A 405 29.44 16.87 -9.90
N PHE A 406 29.16 15.67 -10.41
CA PHE A 406 29.81 14.42 -9.99
C PHE A 406 30.98 14.02 -10.91
N TYR A 407 30.94 14.37 -12.16
CA TYR A 407 31.93 13.91 -13.14
C TYR A 407 33.37 14.24 -12.70
N GLY A 408 34.24 13.23 -12.68
CA GLY A 408 35.63 13.37 -12.29
C GLY A 408 35.85 13.53 -10.78
N LYS A 409 34.83 13.49 -9.94
CA LYS A 409 34.95 13.54 -8.47
C LYS A 409 35.15 12.14 -7.88
N THR A 410 35.60 12.11 -6.63
CA THR A 410 35.61 10.92 -5.80
C THR A 410 34.47 11.03 -4.82
N ILE A 411 33.67 9.96 -4.65
CA ILE A 411 32.49 9.95 -3.81
C ILE A 411 32.48 8.76 -2.85
N ASP A 412 31.88 8.97 -1.67
CA ASP A 412 31.41 7.88 -0.82
C ASP A 412 29.89 7.83 -0.94
N VAL A 413 29.33 6.63 -0.96
CA VAL A 413 27.87 6.47 -1.14
C VAL A 413 27.29 5.52 -0.10
N ARG A 414 26.03 5.79 0.26
CA ARG A 414 25.16 4.89 1.01
C ARG A 414 23.88 4.69 0.20
N GLY A 415 23.45 3.45 0.04
CA GLY A 415 22.28 3.16 -0.77
C GLY A 415 21.76 1.75 -0.54
N VAL A 416 20.95 1.29 -1.47
CA VAL A 416 20.37 -0.06 -1.47
C VAL A 416 20.90 -0.79 -2.70
N ILE A 417 21.24 -2.06 -2.54
CA ILE A 417 21.62 -2.92 -3.66
C ILE A 417 20.37 -3.14 -4.52
N ASP A 418 20.47 -2.79 -5.79
CA ASP A 418 19.38 -2.85 -6.75
C ASP A 418 19.80 -3.63 -8.01
N TYR A 419 18.81 -4.21 -8.69
CA TYR A 419 19.01 -4.94 -9.94
C TYR A 419 18.27 -4.24 -11.06
N PHE A 420 19.03 -3.78 -12.04
CA PHE A 420 18.51 -3.20 -13.26
C PHE A 420 18.32 -4.27 -14.33
N ASN A 421 17.09 -4.38 -14.86
CA ASN A 421 16.77 -5.30 -15.95
C ASN A 421 15.86 -4.59 -16.95
N TYR A 422 16.44 -4.18 -18.07
CA TYR A 422 15.70 -3.54 -19.14
C TYR A 422 16.22 -4.02 -20.50
N GLU A 423 15.34 -4.51 -21.34
CA GLU A 423 15.66 -5.11 -22.64
C GLU A 423 16.73 -6.21 -22.52
N ASN A 424 17.94 -6.00 -23.06
CA ASN A 424 19.06 -6.93 -23.01
C ASN A 424 20.16 -6.49 -22.04
N HIS A 425 19.91 -5.46 -21.24
CA HIS A 425 20.87 -4.93 -20.27
C HIS A 425 20.47 -5.30 -18.87
N GLN A 426 21.34 -6.04 -18.19
CA GLN A 426 21.14 -6.48 -16.81
C GLN A 426 22.39 -6.14 -15.99
N SER A 427 22.22 -5.43 -14.88
CA SER A 427 23.32 -5.08 -13.99
C SER A 427 22.86 -4.93 -12.54
N TYR A 428 23.79 -5.21 -11.61
CA TYR A 428 23.60 -4.84 -10.21
C TYR A 428 24.22 -3.47 -9.98
N GLN A 429 23.52 -2.62 -9.27
CA GLN A 429 23.89 -1.23 -9.00
C GLN A 429 23.61 -0.88 -7.53
N VAL A 430 24.09 0.28 -7.09
CA VAL A 430 23.68 0.88 -5.81
C VAL A 430 22.72 2.03 -6.09
N LYS A 431 21.52 1.93 -5.57
CA LYS A 431 20.48 2.95 -5.69
C LYS A 431 20.52 3.91 -4.52
N VAL A 432 20.60 5.20 -4.79
CA VAL A 432 20.67 6.27 -3.80
C VAL A 432 19.44 7.17 -3.96
N PHE A 433 18.82 7.52 -2.85
CA PHE A 433 17.53 8.23 -2.82
C PHE A 433 17.61 9.68 -2.30
N THR A 434 18.72 10.05 -1.65
CA THR A 434 18.94 11.40 -1.11
C THR A 434 20.39 11.83 -1.27
N LEU A 435 20.65 13.14 -1.41
CA LEU A 435 22.02 13.67 -1.47
C LEU A 435 22.80 13.47 -0.19
N ASP A 436 22.15 13.41 0.97
CA ASP A 436 22.79 13.17 2.26
C ASP A 436 23.51 11.81 2.32
N ASN A 437 23.19 10.92 1.40
CA ASN A 437 23.83 9.62 1.25
C ASN A 437 25.04 9.63 0.29
N ILE A 438 25.44 10.81 -0.20
CA ILE A 438 26.61 10.97 -1.06
C ILE A 438 27.53 12.02 -0.42
N ASN A 439 28.79 11.65 -0.20
CA ASN A 439 29.84 12.57 0.19
C ASN A 439 30.82 12.75 -0.97
N ILE A 440 31.03 14.00 -1.43
CA ILE A 440 31.91 14.34 -2.54
C ILE A 440 33.23 14.86 -1.97
N HIS A 441 34.36 14.32 -2.44
CA HIS A 441 35.71 14.69 -2.03
C HIS A 441 36.43 15.53 -3.06
#